data_d275949bc033b24d0085675af7cba3f9
#
_entry.id   d275949bc033b24d0085675af7cba3f9
#
_cell.length_a   1.000
_cell.length_b   1.000
_cell.length_c   1.000
_cell.angle_alpha   90.00
_cell.angle_beta   90.00
_cell.angle_gamma   90.00
#
_symmetry.space_group_name_H-M   'P 1'
#
loop_
_entity.id
_entity.type
_entity.pdbx_description
1 polymer ?
#
loop_
_entity_poly.entity_id
_entity_poly.type
_entity_poly.pdbx_seq_one_letter_code
_entity_poly.pdbx_strand_id
1 'polypeptide(L)'
;MFAQLDTKSVYSFMDSVVDLNTYVKRAKELGYQSIGLMDRDNLYAAYHFAQLAIRNGLRPLIGTEANLFYEGRKIPFRLLAKNNQGYKNLMKLATELSSGQREFTYFSDYLNDIALILPSEDWEPGMSLGSEVFIGVRPEDAGKEFDYPVVPLHTVRYFENADRSTIQTLHAISQNVSLSEVSICPMNQLLFSAKEMEEAYSKLPEALNNLNQLVSDVSYQFDTNLKLPRFNREMTAVD
;
A
#
# COMPACT_ATOMS: atom_id res chain seq x y z
N MET A 1 -3.00 -6.72 17.27
CA MET A 1 -1.64 -6.23 16.95
C MET A 1 -1.70 -5.41 15.67
N PHE A 2 -1.06 -4.23 15.64
CA PHE A 2 -1.13 -3.33 14.48
C PHE A 2 -0.28 -3.85 13.32
N ALA A 3 -0.85 -3.82 12.11
CA ALA A 3 -0.12 -4.06 10.87
C ALA A 3 -0.01 -2.74 10.09
N GLN A 4 1.19 -2.38 9.66
CA GLN A 4 1.38 -1.22 8.78
C GLN A 4 0.97 -1.61 7.36
N LEU A 5 -0.09 -0.99 6.81
CA LEU A 5 -0.58 -1.29 5.46
C LEU A 5 0.09 -0.43 4.39
N ASP A 6 0.03 0.89 4.56
CA ASP A 6 0.38 1.87 3.52
C ASP A 6 1.77 2.48 3.75
N THR A 7 2.80 1.86 3.20
CA THR A 7 4.15 2.43 3.13
C THR A 7 4.53 2.67 1.68
N LYS A 8 5.03 3.87 1.39
CA LYS A 8 5.62 4.24 0.12
C LYS A 8 7.12 4.07 0.20
N SER A 9 7.73 3.37 -0.74
CA SER A 9 9.19 3.30 -0.84
C SER A 9 9.74 4.32 -1.84
N VAL A 10 11.05 4.32 -2.02
CA VAL A 10 11.75 5.11 -3.06
C VAL A 10 11.26 4.80 -4.48
N TYR A 11 10.53 3.69 -4.67
CA TYR A 11 9.87 3.34 -5.94
C TYR A 11 8.53 4.09 -6.16
N SER A 12 8.00 4.76 -5.14
CA SER A 12 7.02 5.84 -5.30
C SER A 12 7.77 7.11 -5.68
N PHE A 13 8.09 7.20 -6.96
CA PHE A 13 9.03 8.18 -7.50
C PHE A 13 8.69 9.61 -7.08
N MET A 14 9.68 10.33 -6.54
CA MET A 14 9.56 11.72 -6.03
C MET A 14 8.57 11.90 -4.85
N ASP A 15 8.16 10.83 -4.15
CA ASP A 15 7.14 10.91 -3.10
C ASP A 15 7.60 10.31 -1.74
N SER A 16 8.67 9.53 -1.70
CA SER A 16 9.17 8.88 -0.49
C SER A 16 10.69 8.74 -0.50
N VAL A 17 11.26 8.66 0.70
CA VAL A 17 12.69 8.38 0.93
C VAL A 17 12.92 7.05 1.66
N VAL A 18 11.89 6.23 1.77
CA VAL A 18 11.93 4.93 2.46
C VAL A 18 12.66 3.90 1.61
N ASP A 19 13.85 3.48 2.01
CA ASP A 19 14.49 2.30 1.44
C ASP A 19 14.01 1.00 2.12
N LEU A 20 13.96 -0.08 1.35
CA LEU A 20 13.35 -1.34 1.80
C LEU A 20 14.10 -2.03 2.94
N ASN A 21 15.44 -1.99 2.93
CA ASN A 21 16.23 -2.65 3.96
C ASN A 21 16.05 -1.97 5.31
N THR A 22 16.13 -0.64 5.33
CA THR A 22 15.89 0.17 6.53
C THR A 22 14.44 -0.01 7.01
N TYR A 23 13.47 -0.02 6.10
CA TYR A 23 12.05 -0.21 6.45
C TYR A 23 11.83 -1.52 7.19
N VAL A 24 12.25 -2.64 6.60
CA VAL A 24 12.04 -3.97 7.17
C VAL A 24 12.75 -4.11 8.53
N LYS A 25 13.97 -3.60 8.65
CA LYS A 25 14.73 -3.63 9.90
C LYS A 25 14.05 -2.79 11.00
N ARG A 26 13.72 -1.54 10.70
CA ARG A 26 13.05 -0.63 11.66
C ARG A 26 11.66 -1.15 12.06
N ALA A 27 10.88 -1.65 11.12
CA ALA A 27 9.57 -2.22 11.43
C ALA A 27 9.67 -3.39 12.43
N LYS A 28 10.66 -4.27 12.25
CA LYS A 28 10.91 -5.36 13.21
C LYS A 28 11.30 -4.82 14.59
N GLU A 29 12.20 -3.85 14.66
CA GLU A 29 12.62 -3.19 15.92
C GLU A 29 11.46 -2.47 16.60
N LEU A 30 10.51 -1.90 15.83
CA LEU A 30 9.31 -1.22 16.30
C LEU A 30 8.14 -2.16 16.63
N GLY A 31 8.35 -3.49 16.59
CA GLY A 31 7.42 -4.50 17.08
C GLY A 31 6.33 -4.93 16.10
N TYR A 32 6.46 -4.60 14.81
CA TYR A 32 5.54 -5.10 13.78
C TYR A 32 5.73 -6.60 13.52
N GLN A 33 4.65 -7.30 13.20
CA GLN A 33 4.65 -8.67 12.69
C GLN A 33 4.25 -8.74 11.22
N SER A 34 3.44 -7.78 10.76
CA SER A 34 3.00 -7.67 9.38
C SER A 34 3.22 -6.25 8.88
N ILE A 35 3.81 -6.13 7.70
CA ILE A 35 4.14 -4.85 7.09
C ILE A 35 3.74 -4.82 5.63
N GLY A 36 3.19 -3.70 5.20
CA GLY A 36 2.70 -3.46 3.86
C GLY A 36 3.64 -2.58 3.04
N LEU A 37 3.58 -2.78 1.74
CA LEU A 37 4.18 -1.92 0.74
C LEU A 37 3.11 -1.60 -0.31
N MET A 38 2.83 -0.30 -0.51
CA MET A 38 1.83 0.20 -1.44
C MET A 38 2.40 1.36 -2.26
N ASP A 39 3.41 1.09 -3.07
CA ASP A 39 3.98 2.08 -3.98
C ASP A 39 2.95 2.60 -4.98
N ARG A 40 3.14 3.84 -5.44
CA ARG A 40 2.18 4.52 -6.32
C ARG A 40 2.25 3.97 -7.74
N ASP A 41 1.10 3.49 -8.22
CA ASP A 41 0.85 3.01 -9.59
C ASP A 41 1.83 1.94 -10.09
N ASN A 42 2.53 1.23 -9.18
CA ASN A 42 3.51 0.20 -9.56
C ASN A 42 3.72 -0.87 -8.48
N LEU A 43 4.40 -1.95 -8.87
CA LEU A 43 4.79 -3.09 -8.01
C LEU A 43 6.28 -3.41 -8.14
N TYR A 44 7.11 -2.45 -8.52
CA TYR A 44 8.54 -2.70 -8.83
C TYR A 44 9.31 -3.29 -7.66
N ALA A 45 9.01 -2.84 -6.45
CA ALA A 45 9.65 -3.30 -5.23
C ALA A 45 9.03 -4.55 -4.60
N ALA A 46 7.81 -4.95 -5.02
CA ALA A 46 6.95 -5.90 -4.31
C ALA A 46 7.64 -7.25 -4.00
N TYR A 47 8.27 -7.86 -5.00
CA TYR A 47 8.95 -9.15 -4.83
C TYR A 47 10.17 -9.04 -3.90
N HIS A 48 11.01 -8.03 -4.11
CA HIS A 48 12.19 -7.80 -3.29
C HIS A 48 11.81 -7.50 -1.84
N PHE A 49 10.82 -6.65 -1.63
CA PHE A 49 10.24 -6.35 -0.32
C PHE A 49 9.74 -7.63 0.38
N ALA A 50 8.96 -8.46 -0.33
CA ALA A 50 8.44 -9.70 0.25
C ALA A 50 9.56 -10.64 0.72
N GLN A 51 10.61 -10.81 -0.09
CA GLN A 51 11.77 -11.61 0.29
C GLN A 51 12.49 -11.06 1.53
N LEU A 52 12.68 -9.72 1.58
CA LEU A 52 13.32 -9.07 2.74
C LEU A 52 12.47 -9.25 4.00
N ALA A 53 11.15 -9.03 3.94
CA ALA A 53 10.24 -9.20 5.06
C ALA A 53 10.27 -10.62 5.60
N ILE A 54 10.11 -11.64 4.73
CA ILE A 54 10.12 -13.06 5.11
C ILE A 54 11.45 -13.45 5.76
N ARG A 55 12.59 -13.05 5.19
CA ARG A 55 13.93 -13.33 5.76
C ARG A 55 14.13 -12.73 7.15
N ASN A 56 13.41 -11.64 7.46
CA ASN A 56 13.44 -10.99 8.78
C ASN A 56 12.35 -11.48 9.73
N GLY A 57 11.54 -12.48 9.32
CA GLY A 57 10.47 -13.04 10.13
C GLY A 57 9.21 -12.17 10.18
N LEU A 58 9.03 -11.27 9.21
CA LEU A 58 7.86 -10.42 9.07
C LEU A 58 6.96 -10.94 7.94
N ARG A 59 5.65 -10.77 8.11
CA ARG A 59 4.66 -11.09 7.08
C ARG A 59 4.52 -9.92 6.10
N PRO A 60 4.83 -10.10 4.80
CA PRO A 60 4.63 -9.05 3.81
C PRO A 60 3.15 -8.92 3.43
N LEU A 61 2.69 -7.69 3.28
CA LEU A 61 1.40 -7.32 2.72
C LEU A 61 1.64 -6.52 1.45
N ILE A 62 1.22 -7.04 0.30
CA ILE A 62 1.56 -6.45 -1.00
C ILE A 62 0.36 -5.77 -1.60
N GLY A 63 0.54 -4.51 -1.90
CA GLY A 63 -0.46 -3.67 -2.52
C GLY A 63 0.14 -2.62 -3.44
N THR A 64 -0.70 -1.73 -3.91
CA THR A 64 -0.33 -0.52 -4.62
C THR A 64 -1.31 0.60 -4.31
N GLU A 65 -0.86 1.84 -4.30
CA GLU A 65 -1.74 3.00 -4.43
C GLU A 65 -2.06 3.18 -5.91
N ALA A 66 -3.33 3.03 -6.29
CA ALA A 66 -3.81 3.26 -7.64
C ALA A 66 -4.55 4.59 -7.72
N ASN A 67 -4.02 5.53 -8.49
CA ASN A 67 -4.67 6.81 -8.72
C ASN A 67 -5.70 6.68 -9.83
N LEU A 68 -6.96 6.44 -9.46
CA LEU A 68 -8.08 6.20 -10.39
C LEU A 68 -9.04 7.38 -10.41
N PHE A 69 -9.73 7.57 -11.53
CA PHE A 69 -10.87 8.49 -11.60
C PHE A 69 -12.16 7.76 -11.23
N TYR A 70 -12.89 8.29 -10.29
CA TYR A 70 -14.24 7.87 -9.92
C TYR A 70 -15.16 9.07 -10.06
N GLU A 71 -16.10 9.02 -10.98
CA GLU A 71 -17.02 10.12 -11.30
C GLU A 71 -16.31 11.47 -11.54
N GLY A 72 -15.21 11.42 -12.28
CA GLY A 72 -14.39 12.60 -12.63
C GLY A 72 -13.45 13.11 -11.54
N ARG A 73 -13.48 12.53 -10.33
CA ARG A 73 -12.54 12.82 -9.23
C ARG A 73 -11.38 11.84 -9.24
N LYS A 74 -10.16 12.34 -9.09
CA LYS A 74 -8.98 11.50 -8.92
C LYS A 74 -8.86 11.06 -7.46
N ILE A 75 -8.93 9.75 -7.21
CA ILE A 75 -8.88 9.14 -5.89
C ILE A 75 -7.69 8.20 -5.79
N PRO A 76 -6.86 8.30 -4.74
CA PRO A 76 -5.73 7.41 -4.51
C PRO A 76 -6.17 6.15 -3.74
N PHE A 77 -6.82 5.21 -4.41
CA PHE A 77 -7.22 3.94 -3.82
C PHE A 77 -6.00 3.13 -3.37
N ARG A 78 -6.10 2.44 -2.21
CA ARG A 78 -5.13 1.43 -1.79
C ARG A 78 -5.69 0.06 -2.12
N LEU A 79 -4.93 -0.72 -2.85
CA LEU A 79 -5.31 -2.04 -3.33
C LEU A 79 -4.37 -3.06 -2.70
N LEU A 80 -4.89 -3.94 -1.85
CA LEU A 80 -4.14 -4.99 -1.16
C LEU A 80 -4.50 -6.35 -1.76
N ALA A 81 -3.52 -7.07 -2.29
CA ALA A 81 -3.74 -8.46 -2.72
C ALA A 81 -4.01 -9.35 -1.51
N LYS A 82 -5.01 -10.23 -1.60
CA LYS A 82 -5.35 -11.19 -0.53
C LYS A 82 -4.64 -12.54 -0.73
N ASN A 83 -4.36 -12.90 -1.96
CA ASN A 83 -3.75 -14.16 -2.32
C ASN A 83 -2.96 -14.06 -3.65
N ASN A 84 -2.46 -15.19 -4.15
CA ASN A 84 -1.68 -15.23 -5.39
C ASN A 84 -2.48 -14.75 -6.61
N GLN A 85 -3.81 -14.94 -6.64
CA GLN A 85 -4.65 -14.45 -7.74
C GLN A 85 -4.79 -12.93 -7.65
N GLY A 86 -5.05 -12.39 -6.44
CA GLY A 86 -5.05 -10.95 -6.19
C GLY A 86 -3.73 -10.29 -6.58
N TYR A 87 -2.59 -10.92 -6.27
CA TYR A 87 -1.28 -10.41 -6.71
C TYR A 87 -1.13 -10.38 -8.23
N LYS A 88 -1.60 -11.42 -8.95
CA LYS A 88 -1.63 -11.42 -10.42
C LYS A 88 -2.54 -10.33 -10.98
N ASN A 89 -3.67 -10.09 -10.34
CA ASN A 89 -4.60 -9.04 -10.73
C ASN A 89 -3.97 -7.65 -10.52
N LEU A 90 -3.26 -7.42 -9.40
CA LEU A 90 -2.48 -6.18 -9.18
C LEU A 90 -1.42 -5.96 -10.27
N MET A 91 -0.72 -7.02 -10.72
CA MET A 91 0.26 -6.89 -11.81
C MET A 91 -0.38 -6.47 -13.13
N LYS A 92 -1.57 -7.02 -13.47
CA LYS A 92 -2.33 -6.60 -14.65
C LYS A 92 -2.76 -5.15 -14.52
N LEU A 93 -3.35 -4.79 -13.38
CA LEU A 93 -3.81 -3.44 -13.09
C LEU A 93 -2.65 -2.43 -13.21
N ALA A 94 -1.48 -2.71 -12.63
CA ALA A 94 -0.31 -1.84 -12.73
C ALA A 94 0.17 -1.68 -14.20
N THR A 95 0.04 -2.72 -15.03
CA THR A 95 0.33 -2.65 -16.46
C THR A 95 -0.64 -1.71 -17.18
N GLU A 96 -1.94 -1.82 -16.92
CA GLU A 96 -2.95 -0.96 -17.51
C GLU A 96 -2.80 0.50 -17.05
N LEU A 97 -2.47 0.72 -15.76
CA LEU A 97 -2.17 2.07 -15.26
C LEU A 97 -1.00 2.71 -16.00
N SER A 98 0.02 1.93 -16.37
CA SER A 98 1.16 2.42 -17.14
C SER A 98 0.79 2.78 -18.59
N SER A 99 -0.26 2.15 -19.15
CA SER A 99 -0.82 2.46 -20.47
C SER A 99 -1.69 3.72 -20.52
N GLY A 100 -2.02 4.29 -19.35
CA GLY A 100 -2.80 5.51 -19.23
C GLY A 100 -4.28 5.31 -18.86
N GLN A 101 -4.76 4.08 -18.75
CA GLN A 101 -6.12 3.80 -18.27
C GLN A 101 -6.23 4.15 -16.79
N ARG A 102 -7.26 4.91 -16.40
CA ARG A 102 -7.37 5.45 -15.04
C ARG A 102 -8.82 5.45 -14.49
N GLU A 103 -9.82 5.10 -15.28
CA GLU A 103 -11.22 5.06 -14.81
C GLU A 103 -11.45 3.86 -13.89
N PHE A 104 -12.03 4.09 -12.71
CA PHE A 104 -12.29 3.05 -11.71
C PHE A 104 -13.13 1.90 -12.29
N THR A 105 -14.17 2.21 -13.06
CA THR A 105 -15.06 1.21 -13.68
C THR A 105 -14.35 0.26 -14.63
N TYR A 106 -13.27 0.71 -15.27
CA TYR A 106 -12.45 -0.13 -16.14
C TYR A 106 -11.74 -1.24 -15.36
N PHE A 107 -11.43 -1.01 -14.07
CA PHE A 107 -10.69 -1.94 -13.24
C PHE A 107 -11.57 -2.86 -12.39
N SER A 108 -12.88 -2.73 -12.42
CA SER A 108 -13.81 -3.54 -11.62
C SER A 108 -13.57 -5.05 -11.72
N ASP A 109 -13.27 -5.54 -12.93
CA ASP A 109 -12.99 -6.95 -13.19
C ASP A 109 -11.64 -7.43 -12.63
N TYR A 110 -10.72 -6.53 -12.33
CA TYR A 110 -9.41 -6.83 -11.75
C TYR A 110 -9.40 -6.83 -10.22
N LEU A 111 -10.48 -6.38 -9.57
CA LEU A 111 -10.55 -6.24 -8.11
C LEU A 111 -10.84 -7.54 -7.36
N ASN A 112 -11.07 -8.66 -8.07
CA ASN A 112 -11.24 -9.95 -7.43
C ASN A 112 -10.00 -10.36 -6.64
N ASP A 113 -10.19 -10.87 -5.41
CA ASP A 113 -9.11 -11.23 -4.48
C ASP A 113 -8.22 -10.04 -4.05
N ILE A 114 -8.75 -8.83 -4.14
CA ILE A 114 -8.11 -7.59 -3.72
C ILE A 114 -9.02 -6.90 -2.71
N ALA A 115 -8.46 -6.52 -1.56
CA ALA A 115 -9.12 -5.59 -0.66
C ALA A 115 -8.86 -4.16 -1.15
N LEU A 116 -9.93 -3.42 -1.40
CA LEU A 116 -9.89 -2.03 -1.79
C LEU A 116 -10.07 -1.16 -0.55
N ILE A 117 -9.15 -0.22 -0.34
CA ILE A 117 -9.20 0.71 0.79
C ILE A 117 -9.31 2.12 0.21
N LEU A 118 -10.42 2.78 0.50
CA LEU A 118 -10.70 4.17 0.14
C LEU A 118 -10.35 5.07 1.34
N PRO A 119 -9.46 6.09 1.19
CA PRO A 119 -9.22 7.05 2.27
C PRO A 119 -10.51 7.73 2.72
N SER A 120 -10.68 7.92 4.03
CA SER A 120 -11.89 8.51 4.62
C SER A 120 -12.19 9.92 4.11
N GLU A 121 -11.16 10.67 3.75
CA GLU A 121 -11.29 12.02 3.17
C GLU A 121 -11.84 12.04 1.75
N ASP A 122 -11.75 10.93 1.03
CA ASP A 122 -12.22 10.78 -0.35
C ASP A 122 -13.59 10.08 -0.43
N TRP A 123 -14.08 9.55 0.71
CA TRP A 123 -15.37 8.88 0.77
C TRP A 123 -16.54 9.86 0.77
N GLU A 124 -17.59 9.52 0.06
CA GLU A 124 -18.88 10.21 0.06
C GLU A 124 -20.03 9.20 0.19
N PRO A 125 -21.11 9.54 0.92
CA PRO A 125 -22.29 8.67 1.02
C PRO A 125 -22.85 8.29 -0.35
N GLY A 126 -23.17 7.00 -0.53
CA GLY A 126 -23.74 6.49 -1.78
C GLY A 126 -22.73 6.06 -2.85
N MET A 127 -21.40 6.12 -2.59
CA MET A 127 -20.42 5.56 -3.50
C MET A 127 -20.62 4.05 -3.65
N SER A 128 -20.61 3.55 -4.90
CA SER A 128 -20.73 2.12 -5.21
C SER A 128 -19.39 1.57 -5.69
N LEU A 129 -18.66 0.89 -4.79
CA LEU A 129 -17.27 0.46 -5.02
C LEU A 129 -17.10 -1.07 -5.08
N GLY A 130 -18.16 -1.85 -4.84
CA GLY A 130 -18.11 -3.30 -4.81
C GLY A 130 -18.16 -3.90 -3.39
N SER A 131 -17.79 -5.16 -3.25
CA SER A 131 -18.02 -5.94 -2.01
C SER A 131 -16.84 -6.02 -1.06
N GLU A 132 -15.62 -5.95 -1.52
CA GLU A 132 -14.40 -6.06 -0.68
C GLU A 132 -13.76 -4.69 -0.46
N VAL A 133 -14.57 -3.75 0.06
CA VAL A 133 -14.20 -2.36 0.26
C VAL A 133 -14.11 -2.04 1.74
N PHE A 134 -13.11 -1.28 2.09
CA PHE A 134 -12.89 -0.71 3.41
C PHE A 134 -12.70 0.79 3.31
N ILE A 135 -13.13 1.52 4.33
CA ILE A 135 -12.73 2.92 4.49
C ILE A 135 -11.47 2.97 5.35
N GLY A 136 -10.45 3.59 4.79
CA GLY A 136 -9.20 3.84 5.48
C GLY A 136 -9.31 5.04 6.41
N VAL A 137 -9.49 4.79 7.70
CA VAL A 137 -9.71 5.83 8.71
C VAL A 137 -8.42 6.24 9.42
N ARG A 138 -8.41 7.47 9.91
CA ARG A 138 -7.37 8.03 10.79
C ARG A 138 -7.91 8.16 12.22
N PRO A 139 -7.05 8.35 13.24
CA PRO A 139 -7.50 8.53 14.62
C PRO A 139 -8.53 9.65 14.83
N GLU A 140 -8.45 10.73 14.03
CA GLU A 140 -9.39 11.86 14.04
C GLU A 140 -10.77 11.54 13.47
N ASP A 141 -10.95 10.41 12.81
CA ASP A 141 -12.23 9.96 12.28
C ASP A 141 -13.10 9.26 13.34
N ALA A 142 -12.64 9.18 14.59
CA ALA A 142 -13.38 8.57 15.68
C ALA A 142 -14.75 9.27 15.87
N GLY A 143 -15.82 8.47 15.79
CA GLY A 143 -17.20 8.95 15.88
C GLY A 143 -17.86 9.29 14.55
N LYS A 144 -17.15 9.17 13.43
CA LYS A 144 -17.77 9.23 12.09
C LYS A 144 -18.38 7.87 11.74
N GLU A 145 -19.48 7.89 11.00
CA GLU A 145 -20.13 6.69 10.45
C GLU A 145 -19.84 6.56 8.97
N PHE A 146 -19.62 5.33 8.50
CA PHE A 146 -19.31 5.02 7.12
C PHE A 146 -20.18 3.85 6.63
N ASP A 147 -20.50 3.81 5.33
CA ASP A 147 -21.31 2.74 4.72
C ASP A 147 -20.54 1.43 4.52
N TYR A 148 -19.22 1.45 4.68
CA TYR A 148 -18.33 0.31 4.52
C TYR A 148 -17.54 0.04 5.81
N PRO A 149 -17.06 -1.20 6.02
CA PRO A 149 -16.16 -1.52 7.13
C PRO A 149 -14.92 -0.62 7.14
N VAL A 150 -14.47 -0.24 8.32
CA VAL A 150 -13.32 0.66 8.49
C VAL A 150 -12.03 -0.12 8.82
N VAL A 151 -10.90 0.37 8.33
CA VAL A 151 -9.55 -0.12 8.71
C VAL A 151 -8.62 1.06 8.98
N PRO A 152 -7.63 0.93 9.85
CA PRO A 152 -6.63 1.98 10.03
C PRO A 152 -5.87 2.24 8.73
N LEU A 153 -5.73 3.50 8.35
CA LEU A 153 -4.91 3.91 7.23
C LEU A 153 -3.91 4.98 7.66
N HIS A 154 -2.67 4.57 7.75
CA HIS A 154 -1.53 5.43 8.06
C HIS A 154 -0.49 5.30 6.94
N THR A 155 -0.19 6.41 6.27
CA THR A 155 0.78 6.42 5.18
C THR A 155 2.16 6.74 5.72
N VAL A 156 3.15 5.88 5.44
CA VAL A 156 4.56 6.10 5.78
C VAL A 156 5.34 6.53 4.54
N ARG A 157 6.09 7.64 4.63
CA ARG A 157 6.95 8.17 3.55
C ARG A 157 8.38 8.44 4.00
N TYR A 158 8.66 8.43 5.30
CA TYR A 158 9.98 8.74 5.85
C TYR A 158 10.17 8.12 7.24
N PHE A 159 11.41 8.11 7.72
CA PHE A 159 11.77 7.56 9.03
C PHE A 159 12.10 8.61 10.07
N GLU A 160 12.50 9.81 9.66
CA GLU A 160 12.93 10.88 10.55
C GLU A 160 12.35 12.22 10.10
N ASN A 161 12.09 13.10 11.07
CA ASN A 161 11.52 14.42 10.75
C ASN A 161 12.41 15.26 9.83
N ALA A 162 13.73 15.02 9.83
CA ALA A 162 14.68 15.66 8.92
C ALA A 162 14.40 15.32 7.45
N ASP A 163 13.85 14.13 7.16
CA ASP A 163 13.55 13.67 5.80
C ASP A 163 12.44 14.49 5.11
N ARG A 164 11.61 15.18 5.88
CA ARG A 164 10.47 15.95 5.37
C ARG A 164 10.89 17.04 4.39
N SER A 165 12.02 17.71 4.65
CA SER A 165 12.56 18.72 3.72
C SER A 165 13.06 18.10 2.42
N THR A 166 13.60 16.87 2.49
CA THR A 166 14.00 16.11 1.31
C THR A 166 12.78 15.78 0.44
N ILE A 167 11.69 15.30 1.05
CA ILE A 167 10.45 15.02 0.32
C ILE A 167 9.86 16.30 -0.30
N GLN A 168 9.88 17.42 0.43
CA GLN A 168 9.44 18.72 -0.10
C GLN A 168 10.26 19.11 -1.34
N THR A 169 11.58 18.89 -1.30
CA THR A 169 12.46 19.14 -2.45
C THR A 169 12.12 18.22 -3.63
N LEU A 170 11.89 16.93 -3.38
CA LEU A 170 11.47 15.99 -4.41
C LEU A 170 10.13 16.40 -5.07
N HIS A 171 9.17 16.85 -4.27
CA HIS A 171 7.89 17.35 -4.78
C HIS A 171 8.08 18.62 -5.63
N ALA A 172 8.92 19.57 -5.20
CA ALA A 172 9.22 20.78 -5.97
C ALA A 172 9.84 20.43 -7.34
N ILE A 173 10.79 19.49 -7.35
CA ILE A 173 11.40 18.99 -8.59
C ILE A 173 10.35 18.33 -9.49
N SER A 174 9.51 17.45 -8.94
CA SER A 174 8.49 16.72 -9.73
C SER A 174 7.43 17.63 -10.34
N GLN A 175 7.11 18.73 -9.68
CA GLN A 175 6.13 19.72 -10.12
C GLN A 175 6.76 20.85 -10.92
N ASN A 176 8.10 20.90 -11.00
CA ASN A 176 8.88 21.97 -11.64
C ASN A 176 8.51 23.38 -11.12
N VAL A 177 8.43 23.49 -9.79
CA VAL A 177 8.10 24.74 -9.08
C VAL A 177 9.18 25.07 -8.05
N SER A 178 9.14 26.27 -7.47
CA SER A 178 10.06 26.64 -6.39
C SER A 178 9.72 25.91 -5.09
N LEU A 179 10.73 25.73 -4.21
CA LEU A 179 10.55 25.05 -2.91
C LEU A 179 9.49 25.73 -2.02
N SER A 180 9.35 27.05 -2.15
CA SER A 180 8.36 27.84 -1.39
C SER A 180 6.91 27.62 -1.83
N GLU A 181 6.69 27.05 -3.00
CA GLU A 181 5.35 26.79 -3.54
C GLU A 181 4.83 25.40 -3.15
N VAL A 182 5.69 24.54 -2.56
CA VAL A 182 5.33 23.20 -2.13
C VAL A 182 5.24 23.14 -0.61
N SER A 183 4.13 22.58 -0.12
CA SER A 183 3.96 22.35 1.32
C SER A 183 4.96 21.29 1.80
N ILE A 184 5.49 21.49 3.00
CA ILE A 184 6.33 20.47 3.65
C ILE A 184 5.50 19.22 3.97
N CYS A 185 6.10 18.04 3.77
CA CYS A 185 5.47 16.77 4.07
C CYS A 185 4.91 16.74 5.51
N PRO A 186 3.67 16.29 5.76
CA PRO A 186 3.06 16.24 7.08
C PRO A 186 3.89 15.47 8.11
N MET A 187 3.87 15.88 9.37
CA MET A 187 4.62 15.23 10.46
C MET A 187 4.11 13.82 10.80
N ASN A 188 2.88 13.51 10.46
CA ASN A 188 2.23 12.25 10.77
C ASN A 188 2.46 11.15 9.70
N GLN A 189 3.45 11.30 8.81
CA GLN A 189 3.79 10.27 7.82
C GLN A 189 5.10 9.53 8.14
N LEU A 190 5.46 9.55 9.41
CA LEU A 190 6.57 8.84 10.02
C LEU A 190 6.19 7.38 10.33
N LEU A 191 7.16 6.48 10.32
CA LEU A 191 6.98 5.12 10.83
C LEU A 191 7.02 5.13 12.37
N PHE A 192 5.85 5.05 13.01
CA PHE A 192 5.70 4.89 14.46
C PHE A 192 5.84 3.42 14.86
N SER A 193 5.95 3.13 16.16
CA SER A 193 5.92 1.74 16.64
C SER A 193 4.51 1.15 16.55
N ALA A 194 4.43 -0.20 16.48
CA ALA A 194 3.14 -0.90 16.45
C ALA A 194 2.28 -0.57 17.67
N LYS A 195 2.93 -0.37 18.85
CA LYS A 195 2.24 -0.01 20.10
C LYS A 195 1.67 1.41 20.04
N GLU A 196 2.45 2.40 19.58
CA GLU A 196 1.96 3.78 19.41
C GLU A 196 0.78 3.82 18.45
N MET A 197 0.81 3.02 17.38
CA MET A 197 -0.30 2.93 16.43
C MET A 197 -1.54 2.28 17.06
N GLU A 198 -1.39 1.21 17.85
CA GLU A 198 -2.52 0.62 18.58
C GLU A 198 -3.15 1.62 19.57
N GLU A 199 -2.33 2.38 20.28
CA GLU A 199 -2.78 3.43 21.19
C GLU A 199 -3.51 4.55 20.45
N ALA A 200 -2.96 5.01 19.33
CA ALA A 200 -3.58 6.06 18.49
C ALA A 200 -4.97 5.67 17.99
N TYR A 201 -5.16 4.40 17.62
CA TYR A 201 -6.44 3.87 17.14
C TYR A 201 -7.32 3.26 18.24
N SER A 202 -6.99 3.44 19.51
CA SER A 202 -7.73 2.85 20.65
C SER A 202 -9.21 3.26 20.70
N LYS A 203 -9.57 4.44 20.15
CA LYS A 203 -10.96 4.91 20.03
C LYS A 203 -11.71 4.35 18.82
N LEU A 204 -11.05 3.55 17.98
CA LEU A 204 -11.59 2.91 16.78
C LEU A 204 -11.36 1.38 16.84
N PRO A 205 -11.90 0.68 17.87
CA PRO A 205 -11.64 -0.76 18.07
C PRO A 205 -12.14 -1.62 16.91
N GLU A 206 -13.20 -1.21 16.24
CA GLU A 206 -13.70 -1.88 15.05
C GLU A 206 -12.67 -1.85 13.92
N ALA A 207 -12.04 -0.71 13.66
CA ALA A 207 -11.00 -0.60 12.66
C ALA A 207 -9.81 -1.53 12.94
N LEU A 208 -9.37 -1.64 14.21
CA LEU A 208 -8.31 -2.56 14.61
C LEU A 208 -8.72 -4.03 14.45
N ASN A 209 -9.97 -4.38 14.74
CA ASN A 209 -10.50 -5.74 14.55
C ASN A 209 -10.55 -6.10 13.05
N ASN A 210 -11.07 -5.20 12.22
CA ASN A 210 -11.13 -5.39 10.77
C ASN A 210 -9.72 -5.49 10.16
N LEU A 211 -8.74 -4.71 10.65
CA LEU A 211 -7.35 -4.83 10.24
C LEU A 211 -6.79 -6.22 10.54
N ASN A 212 -7.02 -6.74 11.76
CA ASN A 212 -6.55 -8.08 12.13
C ASN A 212 -7.19 -9.16 11.25
N GLN A 213 -8.50 -9.04 10.97
CA GLN A 213 -9.19 -9.97 10.07
C GLN A 213 -8.62 -9.88 8.66
N LEU A 214 -8.51 -8.68 8.08
CA LEU A 214 -7.97 -8.45 6.75
C LEU A 214 -6.55 -9.04 6.61
N VAL A 215 -5.69 -8.82 7.60
CA VAL A 215 -4.33 -9.38 7.61
C VAL A 215 -4.36 -10.90 7.72
N SER A 216 -5.28 -11.48 8.51
CA SER A 216 -5.39 -12.95 8.63
C SER A 216 -5.80 -13.61 7.31
N ASP A 217 -6.64 -12.95 6.52
CA ASP A 217 -7.15 -13.43 5.24
C ASP A 217 -6.12 -13.36 4.10
N VAL A 218 -5.04 -12.59 4.29
CA VAL A 218 -3.95 -12.50 3.30
C VAL A 218 -3.10 -13.78 3.32
N SER A 219 -2.94 -14.41 2.16
CA SER A 219 -2.17 -15.65 2.01
C SER A 219 -1.52 -15.72 0.62
N TYR A 220 -0.23 -15.38 0.51
CA TYR A 220 0.52 -15.63 -0.73
C TYR A 220 1.63 -16.64 -0.52
N GLN A 221 1.93 -17.37 -1.60
CA GLN A 221 3.12 -18.17 -1.70
C GLN A 221 3.97 -17.66 -2.86
N PHE A 222 5.15 -17.15 -2.54
CA PHE A 222 6.11 -16.76 -3.57
C PHE A 222 6.87 -18.00 -4.04
N ASP A 223 6.73 -18.33 -5.32
CA ASP A 223 7.54 -19.36 -5.95
C ASP A 223 8.96 -18.81 -6.15
N THR A 224 9.89 -19.33 -5.37
CA THR A 224 11.31 -18.95 -5.41
C THR A 224 12.13 -19.84 -6.32
N ASN A 225 11.52 -20.83 -6.98
CA ASN A 225 12.20 -21.72 -7.89
C ASN A 225 12.57 -21.00 -9.18
N LEU A 226 13.80 -21.16 -9.62
CA LEU A 226 14.25 -20.65 -10.89
C LEU A 226 13.52 -21.39 -12.03
N LYS A 227 12.73 -20.66 -12.80
CA LYS A 227 12.04 -21.17 -13.99
C LYS A 227 12.79 -20.68 -15.22
N LEU A 228 13.64 -21.55 -15.77
CA LEU A 228 14.29 -21.27 -17.05
C LEU A 228 13.27 -21.47 -18.19
N PRO A 229 13.23 -20.54 -19.18
CA PRO A 229 12.44 -20.75 -20.37
C PRO A 229 12.93 -21.98 -21.14
N ARG A 230 12.02 -22.82 -21.61
CA ARG A 230 12.34 -23.96 -22.48
C ARG A 230 12.21 -23.53 -23.92
N PHE A 231 13.24 -23.80 -24.72
CA PHE A 231 13.23 -23.55 -26.16
C PHE A 231 12.25 -24.51 -26.87
N ASN A 232 12.17 -25.77 -26.39
CA ASN A 232 11.26 -26.80 -26.87
C ASN A 232 10.68 -27.54 -25.65
N ARG A 233 9.44 -28.06 -25.74
CA ARG A 233 8.80 -28.86 -24.68
C ARG A 233 9.54 -30.16 -24.38
N GLU A 234 10.28 -30.66 -25.35
CA GLU A 234 11.03 -31.95 -25.30
C GLU A 234 12.49 -31.80 -24.83
N MET A 235 13.01 -30.56 -24.75
CA MET A 235 14.39 -30.30 -24.30
C MET A 235 14.41 -29.68 -22.92
N THR A 236 15.32 -30.11 -22.06
CA THR A 236 15.60 -29.46 -20.78
C THR A 236 16.61 -28.32 -20.99
N ALA A 237 16.68 -27.36 -20.06
CA ALA A 237 17.64 -26.25 -20.15
C ALA A 237 19.11 -26.66 -20.03
N VAL A 238 19.40 -27.95 -19.91
CA VAL A 238 20.74 -28.55 -19.75
C VAL A 238 21.14 -29.40 -21.00
N ASP A 239 20.19 -29.62 -21.90
CA ASP A 239 20.40 -30.23 -23.21
C ASP A 239 20.70 -29.15 -24.27
#